data_ac6bf7bc30f86eb21b744cef594aaf4c
#
_entry.id   ac6bf7bc30f86eb21b744cef594aaf4c
#
_cell.length_a   1.000
_cell.length_b   1.000
_cell.length_c   1.000
_cell.angle_alpha   90.00
_cell.angle_beta   90.00
_cell.angle_gamma   90.00
#
_symmetry.space_group_name_H-M   'P 1'
#
loop_
_entity.id
_entity.type
_entity.pdbx_description
1 polymer ?
#
loop_
_entity_poly.entity_id
_entity_poly.type
_entity_poly.pdbx_seq_one_letter_code
_entity_poly.pdbx_strand_id
1 'polypeptide(L)'
;QSTVNIAESMMAGTVQVGIAGGADSTSVSPIGVSKNLARALVDLQKTKTLGQKLNIFKRLSLKDLAPVPPAVAEYSTGLSMGQTAEQMAKTHQISREEQDKLAHRSHSLAAESWEAGKLSSEVMTAYAEPYKGALERDNNVRFDSKLEGYAKLRPVFDKKYGSVTAANATPLTDGASAVLMMTESRAKELGYTPLGYIKSYAFSAIDVWEDMLMGPSYATPIALDRAGMTLNDLTLIEMHEVFAAQTLANVKMFASDKFAKEKLGRDKATGEIDMDKFNVMGSSIAYGH
;
A
#
# COMPACT_ATOMS: atom_id res chain seq x y z
N GLN A 1 10.46 -5.16 -0.38
CA GLN A 1 11.14 -6.42 -0.73
C GLN A 1 12.41 -6.15 -1.53
N SER A 2 12.39 -5.38 -2.64
CA SER A 2 13.56 -5.11 -3.49
C SER A 2 14.74 -4.52 -2.71
N THR A 3 14.45 -3.57 -1.81
CA THR A 3 15.44 -2.95 -0.92
C THR A 3 16.14 -3.99 -0.02
N VAL A 4 15.38 -4.88 0.59
CA VAL A 4 15.94 -5.94 1.45
C VAL A 4 16.77 -6.94 0.63
N ASN A 5 16.28 -7.37 -0.55
CA ASN A 5 17.02 -8.29 -1.41
C ASN A 5 18.38 -7.73 -1.82
N ILE A 6 18.46 -6.42 -2.14
CA ILE A 6 19.73 -5.75 -2.47
C ILE A 6 20.62 -5.64 -1.24
N ALA A 7 20.06 -5.26 -0.07
CA ALA A 7 20.82 -5.18 1.16
C ALA A 7 21.44 -6.55 1.53
N GLU A 8 20.68 -7.62 1.47
CA GLU A 8 21.17 -8.99 1.71
C GLU A 8 22.24 -9.41 0.70
N SER A 9 22.08 -9.06 -0.59
CA SER A 9 23.10 -9.31 -1.61
C SER A 9 24.40 -8.56 -1.35
N MET A 10 24.32 -7.32 -0.83
CA MET A 10 25.48 -6.55 -0.40
C MET A 10 26.15 -7.17 0.83
N MET A 11 25.36 -7.61 1.82
CA MET A 11 25.88 -8.31 3.00
C MET A 11 26.58 -9.63 2.65
N ALA A 12 26.08 -10.33 1.64
CA ALA A 12 26.69 -11.54 1.08
C ALA A 12 27.92 -11.26 0.19
N GLY A 13 28.23 -10.00 -0.08
CA GLY A 13 29.38 -9.60 -0.91
C GLY A 13 29.19 -9.84 -2.41
N THR A 14 27.97 -10.15 -2.88
CA THR A 14 27.71 -10.46 -4.29
C THR A 14 27.54 -9.20 -5.15
N VAL A 15 27.09 -8.09 -4.56
CA VAL A 15 26.97 -6.78 -5.24
C VAL A 15 27.45 -5.67 -4.33
N GLN A 16 27.92 -4.57 -4.92
CA GLN A 16 28.34 -3.37 -4.17
C GLN A 16 27.44 -2.17 -4.44
N VAL A 17 26.73 -2.17 -5.56
CA VAL A 17 25.79 -1.11 -5.98
C VAL A 17 24.55 -1.78 -6.54
N GLY A 18 23.40 -1.24 -6.25
CA GLY A 18 22.12 -1.73 -6.75
C GLY A 18 21.05 -0.63 -6.75
N ILE A 19 20.03 -0.80 -7.58
CA ILE A 19 18.84 0.06 -7.58
C ILE A 19 17.67 -0.78 -7.09
N ALA A 20 17.08 -0.38 -5.96
CA ALA A 20 15.85 -0.96 -5.47
C ALA A 20 14.68 -0.07 -5.89
N GLY A 21 13.66 -0.66 -6.46
CA GLY A 21 12.49 0.09 -6.88
C GLY A 21 11.29 -0.78 -7.11
N GLY A 22 10.19 -0.13 -7.40
CA GLY A 22 8.93 -0.73 -7.80
C GLY A 22 8.09 0.25 -8.59
N ALA A 23 7.26 -0.28 -9.45
CA ALA A 23 6.26 0.46 -10.21
C ALA A 23 4.96 -0.34 -10.21
N ASP A 24 3.84 0.37 -10.14
CA ASP A 24 2.52 -0.22 -10.26
C ASP A 24 1.66 0.66 -11.16
N SER A 25 0.73 0.04 -11.90
CA SER A 25 -0.22 0.75 -12.73
C SER A 25 -1.61 0.13 -12.62
N THR A 26 -2.57 0.96 -12.29
CA THR A 26 -3.99 0.61 -12.29
C THR A 26 -4.70 1.06 -13.56
N SER A 27 -4.09 1.99 -14.32
CA SER A 27 -4.62 2.47 -15.61
C SER A 27 -4.62 1.39 -16.70
N VAL A 28 -3.71 0.41 -16.60
CA VAL A 28 -3.57 -0.70 -17.55
C VAL A 28 -3.82 -2.04 -16.86
N SER A 29 -4.93 -2.13 -16.11
CA SER A 29 -5.33 -3.40 -15.48
C SER A 29 -5.65 -4.46 -16.54
N PRO A 30 -5.06 -5.67 -16.47
CA PRO A 30 -5.36 -6.74 -17.41
C PRO A 30 -6.81 -7.20 -17.23
N ILE A 31 -7.62 -6.99 -18.24
CA ILE A 31 -8.98 -7.52 -18.29
C ILE A 31 -8.92 -8.96 -18.76
N GLY A 32 -9.33 -9.88 -17.91
CA GLY A 32 -9.37 -11.30 -18.21
C GLY A 32 -10.63 -11.70 -18.98
N VAL A 33 -10.68 -12.98 -19.30
CA VAL A 33 -11.86 -13.65 -19.90
C VAL A 33 -12.40 -14.71 -18.93
N SER A 34 -13.67 -15.10 -19.08
CA SER A 34 -14.25 -16.17 -18.28
C SER A 34 -13.45 -17.48 -18.43
N LYS A 35 -13.49 -18.35 -17.42
CA LYS A 35 -12.83 -19.68 -17.49
C LYS A 35 -13.33 -20.51 -18.67
N ASN A 36 -14.60 -20.39 -19.04
CA ASN A 36 -15.19 -21.11 -20.16
C ASN A 36 -14.64 -20.58 -21.50
N LEU A 37 -14.56 -19.26 -21.65
CA LEU A 37 -13.98 -18.63 -22.84
C LEU A 37 -12.47 -18.94 -22.94
N ALA A 38 -11.73 -18.86 -21.85
CA ALA A 38 -10.31 -19.22 -21.83
C ALA A 38 -10.08 -20.67 -22.31
N ARG A 39 -10.86 -21.64 -21.80
CA ARG A 39 -10.82 -23.02 -22.26
C ARG A 39 -11.15 -23.15 -23.75
N ALA A 40 -12.21 -22.49 -24.19
CA ALA A 40 -12.61 -22.49 -25.59
C ALA A 40 -11.51 -21.95 -26.52
N LEU A 41 -10.83 -20.87 -26.12
CA LEU A 41 -9.70 -20.31 -26.87
C LEU A 41 -8.50 -21.26 -26.97
N VAL A 42 -8.17 -21.94 -25.86
CA VAL A 42 -7.11 -22.98 -25.85
C VAL A 42 -7.50 -24.19 -26.72
N ASP A 43 -8.76 -24.64 -26.63
CA ASP A 43 -9.25 -25.78 -27.45
C ASP A 43 -9.29 -25.41 -28.94
N LEU A 44 -9.58 -24.18 -29.31
CA LEU A 44 -9.53 -23.67 -30.68
C LEU A 44 -8.17 -23.89 -31.34
N GLN A 45 -7.08 -23.69 -30.58
CA GLN A 45 -5.72 -23.87 -31.12
C GLN A 45 -5.45 -25.34 -31.54
N LYS A 46 -6.15 -26.30 -30.94
CA LYS A 46 -6.01 -27.74 -31.20
C LYS A 46 -6.92 -28.21 -32.34
N THR A 47 -7.86 -27.40 -32.82
CA THR A 47 -8.85 -27.82 -33.83
C THR A 47 -8.38 -27.51 -35.24
N LYS A 48 -8.59 -28.50 -36.15
CA LYS A 48 -8.17 -28.40 -37.56
C LYS A 48 -9.33 -28.04 -38.50
N THR A 49 -10.57 -28.38 -38.16
CA THR A 49 -11.73 -28.19 -39.04
C THR A 49 -12.68 -27.11 -38.57
N LEU A 50 -13.39 -26.43 -39.47
CA LEU A 50 -14.37 -25.41 -39.18
C LEU A 50 -15.53 -25.91 -38.29
N GLY A 51 -15.98 -27.17 -38.54
CA GLY A 51 -17.02 -27.81 -37.73
C GLY A 51 -16.61 -28.00 -36.27
N GLN A 52 -15.37 -28.40 -36.02
CA GLN A 52 -14.82 -28.50 -34.66
C GLN A 52 -14.78 -27.12 -33.97
N LYS A 53 -14.34 -26.09 -34.69
CA LYS A 53 -14.32 -24.71 -34.16
C LYS A 53 -15.71 -24.22 -33.77
N LEU A 54 -16.69 -24.40 -34.63
CA LEU A 54 -18.08 -24.03 -34.36
C LEU A 54 -18.67 -24.76 -33.13
N ASN A 55 -18.33 -26.05 -32.94
CA ASN A 55 -18.79 -26.79 -31.78
C ASN A 55 -18.21 -26.30 -30.44
N ILE A 56 -17.03 -25.70 -30.46
CA ILE A 56 -16.46 -25.07 -29.24
C ILE A 56 -17.28 -23.83 -28.88
N PHE A 57 -17.58 -22.97 -29.84
CA PHE A 57 -18.36 -21.74 -29.60
C PHE A 57 -19.80 -22.01 -29.16
N LYS A 58 -20.43 -23.09 -29.64
CA LYS A 58 -21.78 -23.49 -29.21
C LYS A 58 -21.89 -23.78 -27.71
N ARG A 59 -20.76 -24.04 -27.03
CA ARG A 59 -20.71 -24.29 -25.57
C ARG A 59 -20.66 -23.02 -24.74
N LEU A 60 -20.42 -21.87 -25.38
CA LEU A 60 -20.33 -20.58 -24.71
C LEU A 60 -21.70 -19.90 -24.63
N SER A 61 -21.99 -19.35 -23.46
CA SER A 61 -23.11 -18.45 -23.25
C SER A 61 -22.68 -17.00 -23.48
N LEU A 62 -23.62 -16.08 -23.68
CA LEU A 62 -23.30 -14.65 -23.78
C LEU A 62 -22.60 -14.13 -22.51
N LYS A 63 -22.88 -14.71 -21.36
CA LYS A 63 -22.20 -14.35 -20.10
C LYS A 63 -20.71 -14.70 -20.11
N ASP A 64 -20.30 -15.73 -20.86
CA ASP A 64 -18.90 -16.13 -20.95
C ASP A 64 -18.06 -15.14 -21.77
N LEU A 65 -18.71 -14.29 -22.57
CA LEU A 65 -18.05 -13.25 -23.36
C LEU A 65 -17.84 -11.94 -22.59
N ALA A 66 -18.47 -11.82 -21.42
CA ALA A 66 -18.27 -10.64 -20.58
C ALA A 66 -16.81 -10.54 -20.09
N PRO A 67 -16.21 -9.31 -20.12
CA PRO A 67 -14.89 -9.12 -19.56
C PRO A 67 -14.87 -9.41 -18.06
N VAL A 68 -13.80 -10.04 -17.59
CA VAL A 68 -13.61 -10.35 -16.17
C VAL A 68 -12.53 -9.43 -15.63
N PRO A 69 -12.90 -8.43 -14.80
CA PRO A 69 -11.91 -7.58 -14.13
C PRO A 69 -11.09 -8.43 -13.16
N PRO A 70 -9.83 -8.04 -12.87
CA PRO A 70 -9.04 -8.69 -11.85
C PRO A 70 -9.75 -8.63 -10.50
N ALA A 71 -9.74 -9.73 -9.75
CA ALA A 71 -10.32 -9.78 -8.43
C ALA A 71 -9.43 -8.98 -7.45
N VAL A 72 -9.99 -7.94 -6.85
CA VAL A 72 -9.33 -7.14 -5.80
C VAL A 72 -9.85 -7.63 -4.44
N ALA A 73 -9.70 -8.94 -4.20
CA ALA A 73 -10.15 -9.59 -2.98
C ALA A 73 -9.17 -10.69 -2.57
N GLU A 74 -9.04 -10.91 -1.27
CA GLU A 74 -8.27 -12.03 -0.74
C GLU A 74 -8.98 -13.34 -1.11
N TYR A 75 -8.20 -14.30 -1.60
CA TYR A 75 -8.74 -15.55 -2.15
C TYR A 75 -9.47 -16.40 -1.12
N SER A 76 -8.92 -16.51 0.10
CA SER A 76 -9.45 -17.39 1.15
C SER A 76 -10.71 -16.83 1.79
N THR A 77 -10.76 -15.52 2.01
CA THR A 77 -11.89 -14.85 2.68
C THR A 77 -12.96 -14.36 1.70
N GLY A 78 -12.59 -14.14 0.43
CA GLY A 78 -13.43 -13.49 -0.57
C GLY A 78 -13.69 -12.00 -0.30
N LEU A 79 -13.10 -11.42 0.73
CA LEU A 79 -13.27 -10.02 1.09
C LEU A 79 -12.30 -9.13 0.32
N SER A 80 -12.79 -7.98 -0.15
CA SER A 80 -11.92 -6.92 -0.64
C SER A 80 -11.16 -6.27 0.53
N MET A 81 -10.03 -5.62 0.23
CA MET A 81 -9.24 -4.91 1.25
C MET A 81 -10.08 -3.85 1.97
N GLY A 82 -10.97 -3.16 1.27
CA GLY A 82 -11.86 -2.18 1.89
C GLY A 82 -12.92 -2.81 2.81
N GLN A 83 -13.44 -4.00 2.50
CA GLN A 83 -14.30 -4.73 3.41
C GLN A 83 -13.55 -5.19 4.66
N THR A 84 -12.31 -5.61 4.51
CA THR A 84 -11.43 -5.92 5.65
C THR A 84 -11.15 -4.67 6.50
N ALA A 85 -10.91 -3.51 5.88
CA ALA A 85 -10.75 -2.25 6.62
C ALA A 85 -12.01 -1.85 7.40
N GLU A 86 -13.21 -2.09 6.85
CA GLU A 86 -14.47 -1.93 7.60
C GLU A 86 -14.58 -2.85 8.81
N GLN A 87 -14.17 -4.12 8.65
CA GLN A 87 -14.13 -5.05 9.79
C GLN A 87 -13.15 -4.57 10.86
N MET A 88 -11.96 -4.11 10.46
CA MET A 88 -10.97 -3.55 11.38
C MET A 88 -11.51 -2.31 12.11
N ALA A 89 -12.18 -1.39 11.41
CA ALA A 89 -12.80 -0.23 12.05
C ALA A 89 -13.78 -0.65 13.15
N LYS A 90 -14.61 -1.67 12.90
CA LYS A 90 -15.57 -2.20 13.87
C LYS A 90 -14.88 -2.92 15.03
N THR A 91 -13.95 -3.82 14.72
CA THR A 91 -13.23 -4.64 15.73
C THR A 91 -12.42 -3.77 16.67
N HIS A 92 -11.70 -2.79 16.14
CA HIS A 92 -10.84 -1.91 16.92
C HIS A 92 -11.51 -0.60 17.36
N GLN A 93 -12.83 -0.46 17.09
CA GLN A 93 -13.63 0.71 17.49
C GLN A 93 -13.01 2.02 16.98
N ILE A 94 -12.67 2.06 15.70
CA ILE A 94 -12.20 3.27 15.02
C ILE A 94 -13.41 3.97 14.43
N SER A 95 -13.70 5.16 14.94
CA SER A 95 -14.85 5.93 14.51
C SER A 95 -14.65 6.52 13.10
N ARG A 96 -15.76 6.88 12.44
CA ARG A 96 -15.74 7.59 11.18
C ARG A 96 -15.01 8.95 11.30
N GLU A 97 -15.23 9.64 12.39
CA GLU A 97 -14.64 10.95 12.63
C GLU A 97 -13.11 10.88 12.75
N GLU A 98 -12.58 9.88 13.45
CA GLU A 98 -11.13 9.64 13.56
C GLU A 98 -10.52 9.36 12.18
N GLN A 99 -11.18 8.55 11.37
CA GLN A 99 -10.75 8.24 10.01
C GLN A 99 -10.71 9.49 9.12
N ASP A 100 -11.76 10.31 9.16
CA ASP A 100 -11.87 11.53 8.37
C ASP A 100 -10.83 12.58 8.81
N LYS A 101 -10.53 12.67 10.12
CA LYS A 101 -9.46 13.54 10.65
C LYS A 101 -8.08 13.11 10.17
N LEU A 102 -7.78 11.82 10.18
CA LEU A 102 -6.50 11.32 9.67
C LEU A 102 -6.36 11.61 8.17
N ALA A 103 -7.41 11.38 7.40
CA ALA A 103 -7.39 11.63 5.97
C ALA A 103 -7.23 13.11 5.62
N HIS A 104 -7.94 13.98 6.34
CA HIS A 104 -7.77 15.43 6.21
C HIS A 104 -6.34 15.85 6.56
N ARG A 105 -5.78 15.35 7.66
CA ARG A 105 -4.39 15.59 8.05
C ARG A 105 -3.41 15.16 6.97
N SER A 106 -3.59 13.96 6.40
CA SER A 106 -2.72 13.46 5.32
C SER A 106 -2.69 14.41 4.12
N HIS A 107 -3.86 14.85 3.64
CA HIS A 107 -3.94 15.81 2.54
C HIS A 107 -3.36 17.18 2.89
N SER A 108 -3.60 17.69 4.09
CA SER A 108 -3.10 19.01 4.53
C SER A 108 -1.57 19.01 4.58
N LEU A 109 -0.96 17.99 5.21
CA LEU A 109 0.49 17.87 5.29
C LEU A 109 1.14 17.64 3.92
N ALA A 110 0.47 16.89 3.04
CA ALA A 110 0.93 16.71 1.67
C ALA A 110 0.91 18.02 0.87
N ALA A 111 -0.16 18.80 0.99
CA ALA A 111 -0.28 20.10 0.35
C ALA A 111 0.80 21.08 0.85
N GLU A 112 0.96 21.19 2.17
CA GLU A 112 2.01 22.00 2.79
C GLU A 112 3.42 21.59 2.35
N SER A 113 3.68 20.28 2.22
CA SER A 113 4.98 19.77 1.80
C SER A 113 5.28 20.10 0.33
N TRP A 114 4.27 20.04 -0.54
CA TRP A 114 4.39 20.46 -1.94
C TRP A 114 4.60 21.97 -2.06
N GLU A 115 3.82 22.78 -1.35
CA GLU A 115 3.95 24.25 -1.36
C GLU A 115 5.29 24.71 -0.81
N ALA A 116 5.82 24.03 0.21
CA ALA A 116 7.13 24.30 0.79
C ALA A 116 8.31 23.75 -0.05
N GLY A 117 8.05 23.06 -1.17
CA GLY A 117 9.07 22.50 -2.05
C GLY A 117 9.86 21.34 -1.45
N LYS A 118 9.39 20.71 -0.36
CA LYS A 118 10.10 19.61 0.32
C LYS A 118 10.28 18.38 -0.57
N LEU A 119 9.36 18.15 -1.51
CA LEU A 119 9.36 16.99 -2.40
C LEU A 119 10.12 17.22 -3.71
N SER A 120 10.54 18.44 -4.01
CA SER A 120 11.14 18.81 -5.30
C SER A 120 12.50 18.15 -5.59
N SER A 121 13.20 17.67 -4.56
CA SER A 121 14.47 16.98 -4.71
C SER A 121 14.34 15.47 -5.00
N GLU A 122 13.16 14.90 -4.77
CA GLU A 122 12.95 13.46 -4.90
C GLU A 122 11.86 13.08 -5.92
N VAL A 123 10.95 14.01 -6.25
CA VAL A 123 9.90 13.77 -7.24
C VAL A 123 10.32 14.30 -8.61
N MET A 124 10.44 13.40 -9.57
CA MET A 124 10.77 13.74 -10.95
C MET A 124 9.52 14.00 -11.77
N THR A 125 9.62 14.89 -12.76
CA THR A 125 8.56 15.07 -13.76
C THR A 125 8.36 13.80 -14.58
N ALA A 126 7.13 13.31 -14.63
CA ALA A 126 6.76 12.12 -15.40
C ALA A 126 6.17 12.51 -16.77
N TYR A 127 6.64 11.85 -17.80
CA TYR A 127 6.16 12.00 -19.18
C TYR A 127 5.53 10.68 -19.63
N ALA A 128 4.20 10.57 -19.51
CA ALA A 128 3.48 9.39 -19.95
C ALA A 128 3.14 9.43 -21.43
N GLU A 129 3.11 8.27 -22.07
CA GLU A 129 2.60 8.17 -23.44
C GLU A 129 1.14 8.69 -23.55
N PRO A 130 0.78 9.37 -24.63
CA PRO A 130 1.51 9.67 -25.87
C PRO A 130 2.40 10.93 -25.81
N TYR A 131 2.97 11.27 -24.67
CA TYR A 131 3.92 12.38 -24.46
C TYR A 131 3.34 13.79 -24.77
N LYS A 132 2.03 13.96 -24.58
CA LYS A 132 1.32 15.24 -24.83
C LYS A 132 1.32 16.19 -23.64
N GLY A 133 1.86 15.78 -22.51
CA GLY A 133 1.93 16.56 -21.28
C GLY A 133 2.93 15.98 -20.31
N ALA A 134 3.19 16.73 -19.26
CA ALA A 134 4.04 16.35 -18.15
C ALA A 134 3.23 16.33 -16.84
N LEU A 135 3.51 15.39 -15.97
CA LEU A 135 3.04 15.37 -14.60
C LEU A 135 4.18 15.79 -13.69
N GLU A 136 4.12 17.00 -13.15
CA GLU A 136 5.19 17.60 -12.36
C GLU A 136 5.01 17.38 -10.85
N ARG A 137 3.80 16.98 -10.43
CA ARG A 137 3.46 16.69 -9.04
C ARG A 137 2.32 15.69 -8.95
N ASP A 138 2.15 15.10 -7.77
CA ASP A 138 1.02 14.20 -7.50
C ASP A 138 -0.32 14.90 -7.68
N ASN A 139 -1.19 14.32 -8.49
CA ASN A 139 -2.47 14.89 -8.87
C ASN A 139 -3.64 14.50 -7.94
N ASN A 140 -3.38 13.66 -6.92
CA ASN A 140 -4.39 13.23 -5.94
C ASN A 140 -4.45 14.16 -4.72
N VAL A 141 -3.39 14.91 -4.44
CA VAL A 141 -3.31 15.80 -3.27
C VAL A 141 -4.40 16.89 -3.37
N ARG A 142 -5.22 17.00 -2.34
CA ARG A 142 -6.26 18.01 -2.26
C ARG A 142 -5.75 19.21 -1.47
N PHE A 143 -5.35 20.25 -2.19
CA PHE A 143 -4.84 21.49 -1.63
C PHE A 143 -5.92 22.33 -0.93
N ASP A 144 -7.19 22.04 -1.19
CA ASP A 144 -8.36 22.69 -0.61
C ASP A 144 -9.12 21.80 0.38
N SER A 145 -8.44 20.80 0.95
CA SER A 145 -9.04 19.83 1.87
C SER A 145 -9.73 20.51 3.07
N LYS A 146 -11.01 20.18 3.29
CA LYS A 146 -11.83 20.71 4.39
C LYS A 146 -12.57 19.57 5.08
N LEU A 147 -12.43 19.45 6.39
CA LEU A 147 -12.97 18.34 7.19
C LEU A 147 -14.50 18.18 7.03
N GLU A 148 -15.23 19.28 6.87
CA GLU A 148 -16.69 19.25 6.71
C GLU A 148 -17.13 18.54 5.41
N GLY A 149 -16.24 18.45 4.43
CA GLY A 149 -16.50 17.75 3.17
C GLY A 149 -16.52 16.22 3.35
N TYR A 150 -15.69 15.71 4.24
CA TYR A 150 -15.56 14.26 4.49
C TYR A 150 -16.84 13.68 5.09
N ALA A 151 -17.43 14.35 6.08
CA ALA A 151 -18.64 13.88 6.75
C ALA A 151 -19.84 13.65 5.81
N LYS A 152 -19.87 14.32 4.66
CA LYS A 152 -20.96 14.21 3.66
C LYS A 152 -20.85 12.95 2.78
N LEU A 153 -19.70 12.28 2.78
CA LEU A 153 -19.46 11.12 1.91
C LEU A 153 -20.11 9.86 2.48
N ARG A 154 -20.66 9.08 1.57
CA ARG A 154 -21.29 7.79 1.93
C ARG A 154 -20.22 6.69 2.04
N PRO A 155 -20.40 5.74 2.97
CA PRO A 155 -19.57 4.54 3.03
C PRO A 155 -19.60 3.76 1.71
N VAL A 156 -18.46 3.17 1.34
CA VAL A 156 -18.29 2.47 0.06
C VAL A 156 -18.49 0.96 0.22
N PHE A 157 -17.90 0.36 1.26
CA PHE A 157 -17.82 -1.09 1.40
C PHE A 157 -18.96 -1.69 2.23
N ASP A 158 -19.48 -0.97 3.21
CA ASP A 158 -20.71 -1.28 3.94
C ASP A 158 -21.62 -0.06 3.90
N LYS A 159 -22.58 -0.06 2.96
CA LYS A 159 -23.44 1.11 2.69
C LYS A 159 -24.33 1.51 3.86
N LYS A 160 -24.61 0.59 4.78
CA LYS A 160 -25.58 0.81 5.87
C LYS A 160 -24.91 1.16 7.19
N TYR A 161 -23.83 0.48 7.51
CA TYR A 161 -23.15 0.57 8.81
C TYR A 161 -21.67 0.85 8.72
N GLY A 162 -21.18 1.15 7.52
CA GLY A 162 -19.77 1.38 7.27
C GLY A 162 -19.31 2.78 7.63
N SER A 163 -18.01 2.91 7.68
CA SER A 163 -17.28 4.15 8.02
C SER A 163 -16.21 4.51 6.97
N VAL A 164 -15.77 3.51 6.18
CA VAL A 164 -14.77 3.71 5.12
C VAL A 164 -15.40 4.34 3.89
N THR A 165 -14.85 5.46 3.45
CA THR A 165 -15.31 6.24 2.30
C THR A 165 -14.21 6.40 1.26
N ALA A 166 -14.56 6.95 0.11
CA ALA A 166 -13.58 7.30 -0.92
C ALA A 166 -12.56 8.39 -0.48
N ALA A 167 -12.85 9.15 0.59
CA ALA A 167 -11.92 10.20 1.05
C ALA A 167 -11.05 9.76 2.23
N ASN A 168 -11.41 8.70 2.96
CA ASN A 168 -10.57 8.16 4.03
C ASN A 168 -9.92 6.80 3.65
N ALA A 169 -9.83 6.56 2.35
CA ALA A 169 -9.13 5.46 1.71
C ALA A 169 -8.21 6.00 0.61
N THR A 170 -7.08 5.35 0.40
CA THR A 170 -6.18 5.70 -0.70
C THR A 170 -6.84 5.41 -2.06
N PRO A 171 -6.70 6.27 -3.06
CA PRO A 171 -7.07 5.92 -4.42
C PRO A 171 -6.06 4.94 -5.01
N LEU A 172 -6.51 4.05 -5.88
CA LEU A 172 -5.61 3.24 -6.71
C LEU A 172 -5.00 4.15 -7.78
N THR A 173 -3.67 4.09 -7.91
CA THR A 173 -2.90 5.02 -8.75
C THR A 173 -1.84 4.31 -9.56
N ASP A 174 -1.33 5.02 -10.56
CA ASP A 174 -0.06 4.66 -11.20
C ASP A 174 1.07 5.34 -10.43
N GLY A 175 2.16 4.65 -10.20
CA GLY A 175 3.30 5.20 -9.49
C GLY A 175 4.56 4.36 -9.65
N ALA A 176 5.70 5.01 -9.45
CA ALA A 176 7.00 4.34 -9.42
C ALA A 176 7.93 5.03 -8.44
N SER A 177 8.77 4.24 -7.77
CA SER A 177 9.83 4.77 -6.93
C SER A 177 11.10 3.94 -7.06
N ALA A 178 12.25 4.58 -6.89
CA ALA A 178 13.54 3.90 -6.89
C ALA A 178 14.51 4.56 -5.92
N VAL A 179 15.36 3.75 -5.30
CA VAL A 179 16.48 4.22 -4.48
C VAL A 179 17.79 3.58 -4.94
N LEU A 180 18.85 4.39 -5.04
CA LEU A 180 20.19 3.92 -5.27
C LEU A 180 20.78 3.45 -3.94
N MET A 181 21.26 2.23 -3.89
CA MET A 181 21.85 1.60 -2.73
C MET A 181 23.29 1.20 -3.03
N MET A 182 24.18 1.32 -2.05
CA MET A 182 25.54 0.84 -2.18
C MET A 182 26.15 0.55 -0.81
N THR A 183 27.23 -0.22 -0.79
CA THR A 183 28.01 -0.40 0.44
C THR A 183 28.64 0.92 0.85
N GLU A 184 28.85 1.13 2.16
CA GLU A 184 29.45 2.35 2.67
C GLU A 184 30.85 2.60 2.07
N SER A 185 31.65 1.54 1.90
CA SER A 185 32.97 1.63 1.26
C SER A 185 32.86 2.13 -0.17
N ARG A 186 31.88 1.63 -0.93
CA ARG A 186 31.68 2.04 -2.31
C ARG A 186 31.16 3.48 -2.43
N ALA A 187 30.29 3.90 -1.49
CA ALA A 187 29.84 5.29 -1.42
C ALA A 187 31.03 6.26 -1.21
N LYS A 188 31.92 5.94 -0.28
CA LYS A 188 33.12 6.73 0.00
C LYS A 188 34.05 6.77 -1.21
N GLU A 189 34.30 5.64 -1.86
CA GLU A 189 35.14 5.54 -3.06
C GLU A 189 34.64 6.41 -4.21
N LEU A 190 33.29 6.42 -4.41
CA LEU A 190 32.64 7.20 -5.47
C LEU A 190 32.34 8.66 -5.08
N GLY A 191 32.65 9.07 -3.86
CA GLY A 191 32.40 10.43 -3.36
C GLY A 191 30.93 10.74 -3.05
N TYR A 192 30.07 9.73 -2.86
CA TYR A 192 28.68 9.93 -2.47
C TYR A 192 28.55 10.12 -0.95
N THR A 193 27.68 11.04 -0.58
CA THR A 193 27.23 11.19 0.81
C THR A 193 25.97 10.37 1.01
N PRO A 194 25.97 9.34 1.91
CA PRO A 194 24.78 8.57 2.19
C PRO A 194 23.65 9.44 2.78
N LEU A 195 22.44 9.28 2.28
CA LEU A 195 21.23 9.89 2.86
C LEU A 195 20.79 9.18 4.14
N GLY A 196 21.12 7.89 4.27
CA GLY A 196 20.80 7.07 5.41
C GLY A 196 21.33 5.66 5.28
N TYR A 197 21.16 4.87 6.34
CA TYR A 197 21.58 3.46 6.41
C TYR A 197 20.41 2.58 6.79
N ILE A 198 20.31 1.38 6.18
CA ILE A 198 19.39 0.35 6.62
C ILE A 198 19.95 -0.26 7.91
N LYS A 199 19.26 -0.05 9.03
CA LYS A 199 19.66 -0.56 10.33
C LYS A 199 19.10 -1.95 10.61
N SER A 200 17.82 -2.15 10.32
CA SER A 200 17.15 -3.44 10.46
C SER A 200 15.92 -3.51 9.54
N TYR A 201 15.37 -4.70 9.41
CA TYR A 201 14.09 -4.94 8.73
C TYR A 201 13.41 -6.18 9.32
N ALA A 202 12.12 -6.31 9.09
CA ALA A 202 11.36 -7.50 9.42
C ALA A 202 10.21 -7.71 8.42
N PHE A 203 9.88 -8.97 8.21
CA PHE A 203 8.65 -9.40 7.56
C PHE A 203 7.81 -10.16 8.56
N SER A 204 6.49 -10.06 8.43
CA SER A 204 5.53 -10.85 9.19
C SER A 204 4.58 -11.56 8.26
N ALA A 205 4.23 -12.80 8.59
CA ALA A 205 3.10 -13.53 8.04
C ALA A 205 2.02 -13.61 9.11
N ILE A 206 0.81 -13.26 8.78
CA ILE A 206 -0.30 -13.11 9.72
C ILE A 206 -1.53 -13.86 9.24
N ASP A 207 -2.48 -14.11 10.16
CA ASP A 207 -3.74 -14.73 9.83
C ASP A 207 -4.61 -13.76 8.99
N VAL A 208 -4.94 -14.18 7.77
CA VAL A 208 -5.74 -13.37 6.84
C VAL A 208 -7.22 -13.24 7.26
N TRP A 209 -7.70 -14.11 8.15
CA TRP A 209 -9.07 -14.07 8.64
C TRP A 209 -9.28 -13.04 9.75
N GLU A 210 -8.27 -12.83 10.58
CA GLU A 210 -8.37 -11.96 11.75
C GLU A 210 -7.62 -10.64 11.58
N ASP A 211 -6.39 -10.70 11.09
CA ASP A 211 -5.43 -9.60 11.21
C ASP A 211 -4.84 -9.14 9.86
N MET A 212 -5.52 -9.41 8.73
CA MET A 212 -4.98 -9.25 7.38
C MET A 212 -4.23 -7.94 7.11
N LEU A 213 -4.71 -6.81 7.62
CA LEU A 213 -4.08 -5.50 7.42
C LEU A 213 -3.30 -5.01 8.64
N MET A 214 -3.00 -5.90 9.59
CA MET A 214 -2.26 -5.59 10.82
C MET A 214 -0.75 -5.83 10.72
N GLY A 215 -0.23 -6.11 9.53
CA GLY A 215 1.19 -6.37 9.28
C GLY A 215 2.17 -5.43 9.98
N PRO A 216 1.97 -4.10 9.95
CA PRO A 216 2.84 -3.16 10.67
C PRO A 216 2.96 -3.44 12.15
N SER A 217 1.85 -3.78 12.83
CA SER A 217 1.84 -4.07 14.27
C SER A 217 2.61 -5.34 14.64
N TYR A 218 2.79 -6.27 13.70
CA TYR A 218 3.59 -7.49 13.89
C TYR A 218 5.06 -7.31 13.50
N ALA A 219 5.33 -6.67 12.37
CA ALA A 219 6.68 -6.54 11.83
C ALA A 219 7.53 -5.47 12.57
N THR A 220 6.93 -4.33 12.93
CA THR A 220 7.66 -3.22 13.55
C THR A 220 8.36 -3.61 14.86
N PRO A 221 7.71 -4.28 15.84
CA PRO A 221 8.39 -4.68 17.07
C PRO A 221 9.59 -5.61 16.80
N ILE A 222 9.52 -6.47 15.80
CA ILE A 222 10.64 -7.34 15.42
C ILE A 222 11.80 -6.51 14.87
N ALA A 223 11.50 -5.53 14.00
CA ALA A 223 12.52 -4.65 13.44
C ALA A 223 13.18 -3.77 14.51
N LEU A 224 12.40 -3.27 15.46
CA LEU A 224 12.91 -2.49 16.60
C LEU A 224 13.84 -3.32 17.48
N ASP A 225 13.46 -4.55 17.83
CA ASP A 225 14.31 -5.45 18.62
C ASP A 225 15.64 -5.73 17.92
N ARG A 226 15.59 -6.02 16.61
CA ARG A 226 16.81 -6.25 15.81
C ARG A 226 17.71 -5.01 15.74
N ALA A 227 17.11 -3.82 15.81
CA ALA A 227 17.85 -2.56 15.85
C ALA A 227 18.38 -2.20 17.25
N GLY A 228 17.88 -2.86 18.30
CA GLY A 228 18.11 -2.47 19.70
C GLY A 228 17.47 -1.12 20.04
N MET A 229 16.28 -0.84 19.48
CA MET A 229 15.56 0.44 19.57
C MET A 229 14.14 0.25 20.08
N THR A 230 13.55 1.33 20.53
CA THR A 230 12.14 1.48 20.88
C THR A 230 11.47 2.50 19.96
N LEU A 231 10.14 2.64 20.00
CA LEU A 231 9.43 3.69 19.26
C LEU A 231 9.88 5.10 19.65
N ASN A 232 10.28 5.31 20.90
CA ASN A 232 10.74 6.62 21.38
C ASN A 232 12.06 7.07 20.78
N ASP A 233 12.88 6.12 20.32
CA ASP A 233 14.16 6.41 19.66
C ASP A 233 13.98 6.87 18.21
N LEU A 234 12.75 6.75 17.66
CA LEU A 234 12.46 7.16 16.29
C LEU A 234 12.19 8.66 16.22
N THR A 235 12.82 9.31 15.26
CA THR A 235 12.61 10.73 14.95
C THR A 235 11.41 10.91 14.02
N LEU A 236 11.23 10.00 13.08
CA LEU A 236 10.13 9.99 12.10
C LEU A 236 9.58 8.57 11.96
N ILE A 237 8.29 8.47 11.68
CA ILE A 237 7.59 7.22 11.42
C ILE A 237 6.74 7.41 10.18
N GLU A 238 6.98 6.58 9.17
CA GLU A 238 6.19 6.56 7.94
C GLU A 238 5.43 5.23 7.83
N MET A 239 4.12 5.32 7.65
CA MET A 239 3.24 4.16 7.46
C MET A 239 2.35 4.38 6.26
N HIS A 240 2.24 3.34 5.43
CA HIS A 240 1.34 3.34 4.28
C HIS A 240 -0.12 3.41 4.73
N GLU A 241 -0.82 4.47 4.36
CA GLU A 241 -2.21 4.75 4.72
C GLU A 241 -3.17 4.20 3.66
N VAL A 242 -3.30 2.86 3.54
CA VAL A 242 -4.25 2.29 2.58
C VAL A 242 -5.69 2.67 2.93
N PHE A 243 -5.99 2.60 4.22
CA PHE A 243 -7.26 3.06 4.81
C PHE A 243 -6.95 3.75 6.13
N ALA A 244 -7.61 4.87 6.41
CA ALA A 244 -7.48 5.52 7.71
C ALA A 244 -7.85 4.56 8.86
N ALA A 245 -8.87 3.71 8.65
CA ALA A 245 -9.26 2.67 9.58
C ALA A 245 -8.11 1.71 9.91
N GLN A 246 -7.40 1.21 8.87
CA GLN A 246 -6.27 0.31 9.02
C GLN A 246 -5.10 0.98 9.73
N THR A 247 -4.77 2.20 9.35
CA THR A 247 -3.68 2.97 9.95
C THR A 247 -3.92 3.21 11.44
N LEU A 248 -5.11 3.71 11.80
CA LEU A 248 -5.49 3.97 13.19
C LEU A 248 -5.58 2.69 14.02
N ALA A 249 -6.05 1.58 13.46
CA ALA A 249 -6.06 0.29 14.13
C ALA A 249 -4.63 -0.17 14.47
N ASN A 250 -3.68 -0.06 13.53
CA ASN A 250 -2.28 -0.36 13.80
C ASN A 250 -1.69 0.56 14.88
N VAL A 251 -1.93 1.87 14.80
CA VAL A 251 -1.48 2.84 15.82
C VAL A 251 -2.02 2.45 17.21
N LYS A 252 -3.30 2.10 17.30
CA LYS A 252 -3.93 1.65 18.55
C LYS A 252 -3.32 0.35 19.09
N MET A 253 -2.97 -0.59 18.21
CA MET A 253 -2.41 -1.88 18.61
C MET A 253 -0.95 -1.77 19.07
N PHE A 254 -0.18 -0.80 18.59
CA PHE A 254 1.16 -0.54 19.16
C PHE A 254 1.12 -0.19 20.65
N ALA A 255 0.08 0.49 21.11
CA ALA A 255 -0.11 0.89 22.51
C ALA A 255 -0.89 -0.16 23.34
N SER A 256 -1.24 -1.31 22.78
CA SER A 256 -2.08 -2.31 23.43
C SER A 256 -1.26 -3.41 24.12
N ASP A 257 -1.24 -3.43 25.46
CA ASP A 257 -0.67 -4.54 26.21
C ASP A 257 -1.41 -5.86 25.94
N LYS A 258 -2.72 -5.80 25.72
CA LYS A 258 -3.52 -6.98 25.38
C LYS A 258 -3.05 -7.58 24.05
N PHE A 259 -2.92 -6.76 23.01
CA PHE A 259 -2.42 -7.21 21.71
C PHE A 259 -0.99 -7.77 21.81
N ALA A 260 -0.12 -7.08 22.56
CA ALA A 260 1.24 -7.53 22.79
C ALA A 260 1.29 -8.93 23.41
N LYS A 261 0.50 -9.20 24.45
CA LYS A 261 0.43 -10.49 25.14
C LYS A 261 -0.20 -11.58 24.28
N GLU A 262 -1.36 -11.31 23.69
CA GLU A 262 -2.16 -12.33 23.00
C GLU A 262 -1.62 -12.66 21.59
N LYS A 263 -1.08 -11.67 20.88
CA LYS A 263 -0.68 -11.82 19.47
C LYS A 263 0.83 -11.81 19.25
N LEU A 264 1.60 -11.10 20.08
CA LEU A 264 3.05 -10.97 19.89
C LEU A 264 3.87 -11.81 20.90
N GLY A 265 3.24 -12.37 21.93
CA GLY A 265 3.93 -13.08 23.01
C GLY A 265 4.86 -12.17 23.84
N ARG A 266 4.52 -10.89 23.96
CA ARG A 266 5.29 -9.87 24.68
C ARG A 266 4.58 -9.46 25.95
N ASP A 267 5.33 -9.14 27.01
CA ASP A 267 4.76 -8.71 28.30
C ASP A 267 4.09 -7.34 28.25
N LYS A 268 4.57 -6.47 27.35
CA LYS A 268 4.12 -5.06 27.23
C LYS A 268 3.92 -4.67 25.78
N ALA A 269 3.11 -3.63 25.60
CA ALA A 269 2.91 -2.93 24.33
C ALA A 269 4.24 -2.48 23.71
N THR A 270 4.25 -2.34 22.39
CA THR A 270 5.41 -1.81 21.65
C THR A 270 5.67 -0.34 22.01
N GLY A 271 4.60 0.40 22.31
CA GLY A 271 4.63 1.81 22.72
C GLY A 271 3.58 2.66 22.00
N GLU A 272 3.48 3.91 22.37
CA GLU A 272 2.59 4.88 21.74
C GLU A 272 3.28 5.52 20.53
N ILE A 273 2.53 5.75 19.47
CA ILE A 273 2.96 6.51 18.30
C ILE A 273 2.75 8.01 18.57
N ASP A 274 3.84 8.76 18.52
CA ASP A 274 3.79 10.22 18.51
C ASP A 274 3.31 10.70 17.12
N MET A 275 2.09 11.22 17.08
CA MET A 275 1.47 11.66 15.82
C MET A 275 2.18 12.87 15.19
N ASP A 276 2.96 13.65 15.96
CA ASP A 276 3.74 14.76 15.42
C ASP A 276 4.98 14.28 14.64
N LYS A 277 5.38 13.02 14.85
CA LYS A 277 6.45 12.33 14.11
C LYS A 277 5.93 11.42 13.01
N PHE A 278 4.61 11.26 12.91
CA PHE A 278 3.96 10.26 12.06
C PHE A 278 3.49 10.88 10.74
N ASN A 279 3.96 10.32 9.60
CA ASN A 279 3.56 10.74 8.25
C ASN A 279 3.59 12.27 8.09
N VAL A 280 4.71 12.89 8.42
CA VAL A 280 4.84 14.36 8.57
C VAL A 280 4.73 15.14 7.27
N MET A 281 4.80 14.46 6.13
CA MET A 281 4.57 15.05 4.81
C MET A 281 3.28 14.56 4.14
N GLY A 282 2.35 14.00 4.92
CA GLY A 282 1.21 13.26 4.39
C GLY A 282 1.62 11.86 3.95
N SER A 283 0.69 11.04 3.49
CA SER A 283 0.96 9.68 3.02
C SER A 283 -0.04 9.24 1.94
N SER A 284 -0.22 7.93 1.80
CA SER A 284 -0.90 7.31 0.64
C SER A 284 -2.35 7.75 0.45
N ILE A 285 -3.07 8.16 1.49
CA ILE A 285 -4.41 8.73 1.31
C ILE A 285 -4.35 9.95 0.42
N ALA A 286 -3.31 10.77 0.57
CA ALA A 286 -3.14 11.98 -0.23
C ALA A 286 -2.44 11.72 -1.56
N TYR A 287 -1.36 10.93 -1.56
CA TYR A 287 -0.54 10.72 -2.76
C TYR A 287 -1.08 9.61 -3.68
N GLY A 288 -1.74 8.63 -3.13
CA GLY A 288 -2.17 7.40 -3.81
C GLY A 288 -1.43 6.16 -3.32
N HIS A 289 -1.95 5.02 -3.71
CA HIS A 289 -1.49 3.70 -3.24
C HIS A 289 -0.08 3.35 -3.69
#